data_0225e92e35047da2e7f94f84931e91e4
#
_entry.id   0225e92e35047da2e7f94f84931e91e4
#
_cell.length_a   1.000
_cell.length_b   1.000
_cell.length_c   1.000
_cell.angle_alpha   90.00
_cell.angle_beta   90.00
_cell.angle_gamma   90.00
#
_symmetry.space_group_name_H-M   'P 1'
#
loop_
_entity.id
_entity.type
_entity.pdbx_description
1 polymer ?
#
loop_
_entity_poly.entity_id
_entity_poly.type
_entity_poly.pdbx_seq_one_letter_code
_entity_poly.pdbx_strand_id
1 'polypeptide(L)'
;MKLKNGLNPIMNKLLLILILTLSFQSLTNADDISDFEIEGISIGDSLLDYYSKKELNNSIETYKYPGGNDFVYYFLKSKNAIRYDFIQTHINPKDKNYIVEAVEGHVFYDKISDCYKEMNIIKQDIEDTINIEATNDNGKHPMDKSGKSTYKRFIFFFKNKDYVEIVCYDMSNEFEEMG
;
A
#
# COMPACT_ATOMS: atom_id res chain seq x y z
N MET A 1 14.29 -47.67 45.81
CA MET A 1 15.08 -46.64 45.10
C MET A 1 14.09 -45.71 44.39
N LYS A 2 13.83 -44.53 44.98
CA LYS A 2 12.86 -43.56 44.42
C LYS A 2 13.63 -42.51 43.63
N LEU A 3 13.48 -42.52 42.30
CA LEU A 3 13.96 -41.45 41.42
C LEU A 3 13.11 -40.19 41.62
N LYS A 4 13.69 -39.17 42.25
CA LYS A 4 13.13 -37.82 42.28
C LYS A 4 13.50 -37.13 40.96
N ASN A 5 12.56 -37.13 40.01
CA ASN A 5 12.67 -36.25 38.84
C ASN A 5 12.21 -34.84 39.25
N GLY A 6 13.13 -34.08 39.82
CA GLY A 6 12.96 -32.63 40.00
C GLY A 6 13.39 -31.92 38.72
N LEU A 7 12.46 -31.55 37.85
CA LEU A 7 12.74 -30.62 36.78
C LEU A 7 13.15 -29.26 37.38
N ASN A 8 14.28 -28.75 36.90
CA ASN A 8 14.88 -27.53 37.35
C ASN A 8 13.90 -26.34 37.11
N PRO A 9 13.58 -25.51 38.14
CA PRO A 9 12.59 -24.43 38.01
C PRO A 9 12.93 -23.41 36.92
N ILE A 10 14.19 -23.31 36.51
CA ILE A 10 14.64 -22.47 35.39
C ILE A 10 14.16 -23.04 34.05
N MET A 11 14.18 -24.36 33.89
CA MET A 11 13.74 -25.05 32.66
C MET A 11 12.24 -24.93 32.44
N ASN A 12 11.43 -24.98 33.55
CA ASN A 12 9.98 -24.74 33.45
C ASN A 12 9.61 -23.30 33.04
N LYS A 13 10.38 -22.30 33.50
CA LYS A 13 10.18 -20.92 33.09
C LYS A 13 10.54 -20.67 31.62
N LEU A 14 11.63 -21.33 31.17
CA LEU A 14 12.02 -21.25 29.74
C LEU A 14 11.01 -21.93 28.81
N LEU A 15 10.45 -23.07 29.24
CA LEU A 15 9.40 -23.75 28.47
C LEU A 15 8.11 -22.94 28.40
N LEU A 16 7.73 -22.26 29.49
CA LEU A 16 6.55 -21.40 29.54
C LEU A 16 6.70 -20.18 28.59
N ILE A 17 7.88 -19.57 28.55
CA ILE A 17 8.18 -18.44 27.64
C ILE A 17 8.16 -18.92 26.19
N LEU A 18 8.69 -20.10 25.89
CA LEU A 18 8.69 -20.67 24.53
C LEU A 18 7.26 -20.97 24.07
N ILE A 19 6.38 -21.46 24.93
CA ILE A 19 4.97 -21.71 24.61
C ILE A 19 4.22 -20.39 24.39
N LEU A 20 4.52 -19.33 25.18
CA LEU A 20 3.90 -18.01 24.97
C LEU A 20 4.33 -17.36 23.64
N THR A 21 5.59 -17.52 23.24
CA THR A 21 6.08 -16.96 21.97
C THR A 21 5.53 -17.68 20.74
N LEU A 22 5.21 -18.98 20.86
CA LEU A 22 4.55 -19.76 19.80
C LEU A 22 3.05 -19.46 19.67
N SER A 23 2.41 -18.87 20.71
CA SER A 23 0.99 -18.54 20.69
C SER A 23 0.67 -17.23 19.99
N PHE A 24 1.69 -16.42 19.64
CA PHE A 24 1.54 -15.13 18.93
C PHE A 24 1.88 -15.20 17.43
N GLN A 25 2.09 -16.40 16.90
CA GLN A 25 2.01 -16.61 15.46
C GLN A 25 0.54 -16.83 15.09
N SER A 26 -0.29 -15.80 15.25
CA SER A 26 -1.48 -15.68 14.44
C SER A 26 -0.94 -15.57 13.00
N LEU A 27 -1.21 -16.60 12.21
CA LEU A 27 -1.22 -16.50 10.76
C LEU A 27 -2.34 -15.50 10.44
N THR A 28 -2.02 -14.20 10.52
CA THR A 28 -2.86 -13.18 9.92
C THR A 28 -2.67 -13.38 8.41
N ASN A 29 -3.52 -14.22 7.82
CA ASN A 29 -3.81 -14.01 6.42
C ASN A 29 -4.34 -12.58 6.37
N ALA A 30 -3.72 -11.70 5.60
CA ALA A 30 -4.26 -10.39 5.31
C ALA A 30 -5.54 -10.63 4.47
N ASP A 31 -6.67 -10.85 5.16
CA ASP A 31 -7.96 -11.12 4.53
C ASP A 31 -8.69 -9.80 4.21
N ASP A 32 -8.16 -8.67 4.69
CA ASP A 32 -8.75 -7.34 4.54
C ASP A 32 -7.70 -6.36 3.98
N ILE A 33 -8.15 -5.44 3.13
CA ILE A 33 -7.30 -4.39 2.56
C ILE A 33 -6.78 -3.42 3.63
N SER A 34 -7.45 -3.30 4.77
CA SER A 34 -6.99 -2.48 5.91
C SER A 34 -5.71 -3.00 6.56
N ASP A 35 -5.30 -4.25 6.27
CA ASP A 35 -4.03 -4.80 6.70
C ASP A 35 -2.83 -4.26 5.90
N PHE A 36 -3.10 -3.58 4.77
CA PHE A 36 -2.07 -2.96 3.95
C PHE A 36 -1.82 -1.52 4.38
N GLU A 37 -0.56 -1.16 4.47
CA GLU A 37 -0.13 0.20 4.77
C GLU A 37 0.90 0.69 3.75
N ILE A 38 0.86 1.99 3.46
CA ILE A 38 1.88 2.68 2.68
C ILE A 38 2.46 3.77 3.57
N GLU A 39 3.74 3.62 3.94
CA GLU A 39 4.45 4.52 4.87
C GLU A 39 3.71 4.71 6.22
N GLY A 40 3.03 3.66 6.68
CA GLY A 40 2.28 3.64 7.92
C GLY A 40 0.87 4.22 7.82
N ILE A 41 0.36 4.50 6.61
CA ILE A 41 -1.00 4.96 6.38
C ILE A 41 -1.81 3.82 5.78
N SER A 42 -2.95 3.49 6.40
CA SER A 42 -3.89 2.46 5.95
C SER A 42 -5.23 3.05 5.52
N ILE A 43 -5.98 2.28 4.76
CA ILE A 43 -7.39 2.58 4.49
C ILE A 43 -8.17 2.54 5.81
N GLY A 44 -9.01 3.55 6.06
CA GLY A 44 -9.75 3.72 7.31
C GLY A 44 -9.08 4.63 8.33
N ASP A 45 -7.80 4.96 8.19
CA ASP A 45 -7.11 5.90 9.05
C ASP A 45 -7.62 7.33 8.86
N SER A 46 -7.46 8.15 9.89
CA SER A 46 -7.63 9.59 9.74
C SER A 46 -6.33 10.23 9.25
N LEU A 47 -6.38 10.93 8.11
CA LEU A 47 -5.21 11.65 7.60
C LEU A 47 -4.70 12.72 8.59
N LEU A 48 -5.56 13.15 9.53
CA LEU A 48 -5.21 14.11 10.59
C LEU A 48 -4.28 13.53 11.66
N ASP A 49 -4.14 12.20 11.75
CA ASP A 49 -3.18 11.55 12.64
C ASP A 49 -1.75 11.69 12.13
N TYR A 50 -1.60 11.92 10.82
CA TYR A 50 -0.31 12.02 10.12
C TYR A 50 0.05 13.45 9.72
N TYR A 51 -0.94 14.26 9.33
CA TYR A 51 -0.75 15.60 8.78
C TYR A 51 -1.67 16.61 9.45
N SER A 52 -1.16 17.82 9.70
CA SER A 52 -2.01 18.92 10.16
C SER A 52 -2.95 19.42 9.04
N LYS A 53 -4.08 19.99 9.43
CA LYS A 53 -5.01 20.64 8.46
C LYS A 53 -4.34 21.69 7.59
N LYS A 54 -3.32 22.38 8.12
CA LYS A 54 -2.55 23.38 7.36
C LYS A 54 -1.71 22.72 6.25
N GLU A 55 -1.08 21.56 6.54
CA GLU A 55 -0.33 20.81 5.55
C GLU A 55 -1.27 20.30 4.47
N LEU A 56 -2.41 19.72 4.85
CA LEU A 56 -3.41 19.21 3.91
C LEU A 56 -3.95 20.33 3.01
N ASN A 57 -4.33 21.47 3.58
CA ASN A 57 -4.83 22.61 2.80
C ASN A 57 -3.81 23.19 1.79
N ASN A 58 -2.52 23.02 2.06
CA ASN A 58 -1.46 23.46 1.15
C ASN A 58 -1.11 22.41 0.07
N SER A 59 -1.61 21.19 0.20
CA SER A 59 -1.28 20.05 -0.66
C SER A 59 -2.47 19.60 -1.51
N ILE A 60 -3.61 20.32 -1.45
CA ILE A 60 -4.81 19.95 -2.20
C ILE A 60 -4.57 20.21 -3.68
N GLU A 61 -4.47 19.13 -4.43
CA GLU A 61 -4.79 19.13 -5.84
C GLU A 61 -6.21 18.55 -5.99
N THR A 62 -7.18 19.41 -6.29
CA THR A 62 -8.55 18.95 -6.53
C THR A 62 -8.67 18.46 -7.96
N TYR A 63 -8.55 17.16 -8.16
CA TYR A 63 -8.90 16.54 -9.43
C TYR A 63 -10.36 16.06 -9.39
N LYS A 64 -11.13 16.50 -10.38
CA LYS A 64 -12.49 15.99 -10.59
C LYS A 64 -12.41 14.81 -11.53
N TYR A 65 -12.64 13.62 -11.02
CA TYR A 65 -12.79 12.45 -11.87
C TYR A 65 -13.92 12.64 -12.89
N PRO A 66 -13.71 12.29 -14.17
CA PRO A 66 -14.81 12.31 -15.16
C PRO A 66 -15.92 11.35 -14.71
N GLY A 67 -17.06 11.89 -14.32
CA GLY A 67 -18.25 11.11 -13.94
C GLY A 67 -18.60 11.08 -12.45
N GLY A 68 -17.81 11.66 -11.56
CA GLY A 68 -18.12 11.73 -10.14
C GLY A 68 -17.32 12.79 -9.41
N ASN A 69 -17.85 13.32 -8.31
CA ASN A 69 -17.19 14.30 -7.45
C ASN A 69 -16.98 13.74 -6.04
N ASP A 70 -16.84 12.43 -5.93
CA ASP A 70 -16.98 11.77 -4.63
C ASP A 70 -15.66 11.74 -3.85
N PHE A 71 -14.53 12.09 -4.50
CA PHE A 71 -13.23 12.09 -3.86
C PHE A 71 -12.45 13.36 -4.15
N VAL A 72 -11.66 13.79 -3.16
CA VAL A 72 -10.51 14.68 -3.29
C VAL A 72 -9.27 13.91 -2.96
N TYR A 73 -8.18 14.17 -3.67
CA TYR A 73 -6.92 13.58 -3.31
C TYR A 73 -5.94 14.61 -2.73
N TYR A 74 -5.06 14.12 -1.90
CA TYR A 74 -3.94 14.85 -1.34
C TYR A 74 -2.65 14.24 -1.82
N PHE A 75 -1.85 15.00 -2.54
CA PHE A 75 -0.52 14.59 -2.96
C PHE A 75 0.49 15.15 -1.96
N LEU A 76 1.08 14.26 -1.16
CA LEU A 76 1.85 14.59 0.02
C LEU A 76 3.26 14.05 -0.12
N LYS A 77 4.26 14.84 0.28
CA LYS A 77 5.61 14.30 0.42
C LYS A 77 5.63 13.30 1.57
N SER A 78 6.20 12.11 1.36
CA SER A 78 6.36 11.15 2.43
C SER A 78 7.22 11.72 3.56
N LYS A 79 6.73 11.67 4.81
CA LYS A 79 7.48 12.16 5.98
C LYS A 79 8.61 11.23 6.38
N ASN A 80 8.44 9.95 6.14
CA ASN A 80 9.43 8.92 6.47
C ASN A 80 10.38 8.64 5.31
N ALA A 81 9.91 8.87 4.06
CA ALA A 81 10.67 8.69 2.81
C ALA A 81 11.51 7.39 2.78
N ILE A 82 10.93 6.28 3.28
CA ILE A 82 11.62 5.00 3.36
C ILE A 82 11.65 4.35 1.98
N ARG A 83 10.52 4.36 1.27
CA ARG A 83 10.36 3.69 -0.02
C ARG A 83 9.75 4.58 -1.11
N TYR A 84 8.86 5.49 -0.73
CA TYR A 84 8.09 6.30 -1.68
C TYR A 84 8.50 7.78 -1.64
N ASP A 85 8.59 8.42 -2.81
CA ASP A 85 8.86 9.84 -2.93
C ASP A 85 7.66 10.67 -2.49
N PHE A 86 6.45 10.21 -2.87
CA PHE A 86 5.18 10.84 -2.54
C PHE A 86 4.14 9.80 -2.16
N ILE A 87 3.18 10.24 -1.35
CA ILE A 87 1.97 9.51 -0.99
C ILE A 87 0.78 10.28 -1.54
N GLN A 88 -0.09 9.59 -2.25
CA GLN A 88 -1.39 10.13 -2.66
C GLN A 88 -2.48 9.43 -1.85
N THR A 89 -3.38 10.21 -1.27
CA THR A 89 -4.52 9.68 -0.50
C THR A 89 -5.81 10.24 -1.03
N HIS A 90 -6.86 9.41 -1.05
CA HIS A 90 -8.19 9.80 -1.49
C HIS A 90 -9.12 9.79 -0.29
N ILE A 91 -9.87 10.87 -0.14
CA ILE A 91 -10.89 11.00 0.91
C ILE A 91 -12.20 11.52 0.33
N ASN A 92 -13.31 11.26 1.02
CA ASN A 92 -14.57 11.90 0.70
C ASN A 92 -14.52 13.39 1.09
N PRO A 93 -14.77 14.36 0.17
CA PRO A 93 -14.69 15.79 0.46
C PRO A 93 -15.69 16.27 1.52
N LYS A 94 -16.70 15.47 1.82
CA LYS A 94 -17.70 15.78 2.86
C LYS A 94 -17.33 15.21 4.23
N ASP A 95 -16.31 14.33 4.27
CA ASP A 95 -15.85 13.76 5.53
C ASP A 95 -14.94 14.73 6.29
N LYS A 96 -15.40 15.12 7.48
CA LYS A 96 -14.67 16.05 8.36
C LYS A 96 -13.54 15.37 9.17
N ASN A 97 -13.54 14.05 9.20
CA ASN A 97 -12.54 13.24 9.88
C ASN A 97 -11.37 12.89 8.96
N TYR A 98 -11.47 13.18 7.66
CA TYR A 98 -10.45 12.92 6.66
C TYR A 98 -10.05 11.43 6.59
N ILE A 99 -11.06 10.55 6.58
CA ILE A 99 -10.84 9.10 6.52
C ILE A 99 -10.31 8.72 5.13
N VAL A 100 -9.21 7.97 5.13
CA VAL A 100 -8.53 7.48 3.91
C VAL A 100 -9.38 6.37 3.31
N GLU A 101 -9.81 6.56 2.05
CA GLU A 101 -10.56 5.57 1.28
C GLU A 101 -9.69 4.88 0.22
N ALA A 102 -8.59 5.52 -0.20
CA ALA A 102 -7.53 4.90 -0.98
C ALA A 102 -6.19 5.56 -0.66
N VAL A 103 -5.11 4.79 -0.76
CA VAL A 103 -3.74 5.27 -0.57
C VAL A 103 -2.84 4.71 -1.65
N GLU A 104 -1.97 5.56 -2.19
CA GLU A 104 -1.03 5.22 -3.25
C GLU A 104 0.38 5.70 -2.87
N GLY A 105 1.40 4.90 -3.15
CA GLY A 105 2.80 5.28 -3.03
C GLY A 105 3.40 5.47 -4.41
N HIS A 106 4.07 6.61 -4.64
CA HIS A 106 4.69 6.98 -5.90
C HIS A 106 6.21 6.97 -5.79
N VAL A 107 6.86 6.32 -6.77
CA VAL A 107 8.31 6.30 -6.95
C VAL A 107 8.63 6.64 -8.39
N PHE A 108 9.58 7.54 -8.61
CA PHE A 108 10.02 7.94 -9.94
C PHE A 108 11.33 7.24 -10.30
N TYR A 109 11.38 6.65 -11.48
CA TYR A 109 12.53 5.92 -11.99
C TYR A 109 13.04 6.55 -13.28
N ASP A 110 14.35 6.67 -13.42
CA ASP A 110 14.98 7.13 -14.69
C ASP A 110 14.80 6.10 -15.82
N LYS A 111 14.55 4.84 -15.46
CA LYS A 111 14.41 3.76 -16.43
C LYS A 111 13.22 2.88 -16.07
N ILE A 112 12.35 2.67 -17.04
CA ILE A 112 11.18 1.78 -16.85
C ILE A 112 11.56 0.36 -16.45
N SER A 113 12.75 -0.12 -16.82
CA SER A 113 13.26 -1.43 -16.41
C SER A 113 13.42 -1.57 -14.90
N ASP A 114 13.75 -0.49 -14.21
CA ASP A 114 13.93 -0.49 -12.75
C ASP A 114 12.56 -0.54 -12.05
N CYS A 115 11.55 0.17 -12.58
CA CYS A 115 10.16 0.04 -12.15
C CYS A 115 9.67 -1.42 -12.30
N TYR A 116 9.87 -2.04 -13.46
CA TYR A 116 9.45 -3.42 -13.69
C TYR A 116 10.14 -4.43 -12.76
N LYS A 117 11.40 -4.18 -12.42
CA LYS A 117 12.13 -5.02 -11.46
C LYS A 117 11.51 -4.92 -10.07
N GLU A 118 11.30 -3.70 -9.57
CA GLU A 118 10.70 -3.46 -8.25
C GLU A 118 9.27 -3.97 -8.19
N MET A 119 8.48 -3.73 -9.24
CA MET A 119 7.10 -4.23 -9.35
C MET A 119 7.02 -5.75 -9.19
N ASN A 120 7.97 -6.52 -9.75
CA ASN A 120 7.98 -7.97 -9.60
C ASN A 120 8.38 -8.41 -8.19
N ILE A 121 9.25 -7.66 -7.50
CA ILE A 121 9.60 -7.92 -6.10
C ILE A 121 8.37 -7.70 -5.22
N ILE A 122 7.72 -6.54 -5.34
CA ILE A 122 6.53 -6.22 -4.55
C ILE A 122 5.40 -7.22 -4.83
N LYS A 123 5.20 -7.61 -6.11
CA LYS A 123 4.24 -8.63 -6.48
C LYS A 123 4.45 -9.93 -5.70
N GLN A 124 5.69 -10.43 -5.67
CA GLN A 124 6.02 -11.66 -4.97
C GLN A 124 5.78 -11.53 -3.46
N ASP A 125 6.22 -10.42 -2.85
CA ASP A 125 6.03 -10.14 -1.44
C ASP A 125 4.54 -10.16 -1.05
N ILE A 126 3.68 -9.57 -1.90
CA ILE A 126 2.23 -9.58 -1.69
C ILE A 126 1.66 -10.99 -1.84
N GLU A 127 2.00 -11.72 -2.91
CA GLU A 127 1.53 -13.10 -3.12
C GLU A 127 1.88 -14.03 -1.96
N ASP A 128 3.11 -13.90 -1.44
CA ASP A 128 3.59 -14.68 -0.31
C ASP A 128 2.87 -14.32 1.01
N THR A 129 2.40 -13.06 1.12
CA THR A 129 1.75 -12.56 2.34
C THR A 129 0.26 -12.89 2.38
N ILE A 130 -0.47 -12.69 1.27
CA ILE A 130 -1.93 -12.80 1.25
C ILE A 130 -2.45 -14.07 0.58
N ASN A 131 -1.57 -14.84 -0.07
CA ASN A 131 -1.92 -16.06 -0.82
C ASN A 131 -3.03 -15.84 -1.88
N ILE A 132 -2.99 -14.69 -2.56
CA ILE A 132 -3.83 -14.33 -3.70
C ILE A 132 -2.92 -14.14 -4.90
N GLU A 133 -3.21 -14.81 -6.01
CA GLU A 133 -2.48 -14.62 -7.27
C GLU A 133 -2.88 -13.31 -7.95
N ALA A 134 -1.88 -12.59 -8.48
CA ALA A 134 -2.10 -11.35 -9.20
C ALA A 134 -2.70 -11.58 -10.59
N THR A 135 -3.66 -10.76 -10.96
CA THR A 135 -4.09 -10.60 -12.34
C THR A 135 -3.14 -9.63 -13.05
N ASN A 136 -2.63 -10.01 -14.22
CA ASN A 136 -1.76 -9.17 -15.04
C ASN A 136 -2.58 -8.41 -16.09
N ASP A 137 -2.32 -7.11 -16.22
CA ASP A 137 -2.92 -6.26 -17.25
C ASP A 137 -1.88 -5.25 -17.78
N ASN A 138 -1.97 -4.91 -19.04
CA ASN A 138 -1.10 -3.93 -19.68
C ASN A 138 -1.79 -3.27 -20.87
N GLY A 139 -1.37 -2.08 -21.22
CA GLY A 139 -2.01 -1.36 -22.32
C GLY A 139 -1.42 0.04 -22.55
N LYS A 140 -2.16 0.80 -23.31
CA LYS A 140 -1.88 2.23 -23.52
C LYS A 140 -2.44 3.06 -22.40
N HIS A 141 -1.69 4.10 -21.99
CA HIS A 141 -2.15 5.01 -20.95
C HIS A 141 -3.45 5.73 -21.41
N PRO A 142 -4.55 5.63 -20.66
CA PRO A 142 -5.87 6.06 -21.14
C PRO A 142 -5.97 7.58 -21.38
N MET A 143 -5.15 8.37 -20.71
CA MET A 143 -5.15 9.83 -20.85
C MET A 143 -4.18 10.33 -21.92
N ASP A 144 -3.24 9.50 -22.37
CA ASP A 144 -2.32 9.87 -23.46
C ASP A 144 -2.97 9.64 -24.82
N LYS A 145 -3.49 10.72 -25.41
CA LYS A 145 -4.14 10.71 -26.73
C LYS A 145 -3.17 10.35 -27.87
N SER A 146 -1.87 10.50 -27.67
CA SER A 146 -0.86 10.09 -28.65
C SER A 146 -0.75 8.58 -28.77
N GLY A 147 -1.12 7.87 -27.67
CA GLY A 147 -1.04 6.44 -27.55
C GLY A 147 0.38 5.89 -27.47
N LYS A 148 1.36 6.74 -27.14
CA LYS A 148 2.78 6.38 -27.00
C LYS A 148 3.09 5.91 -25.59
N SER A 149 2.44 6.50 -24.56
CA SER A 149 2.60 6.08 -23.17
C SER A 149 1.90 4.74 -22.92
N THR A 150 2.52 3.88 -22.14
CA THR A 150 2.00 2.55 -21.81
C THR A 150 1.99 2.31 -20.32
N TYR A 151 1.24 1.30 -19.88
CA TYR A 151 1.28 0.81 -18.52
C TYR A 151 1.39 -0.71 -18.47
N LYS A 152 1.92 -1.20 -17.37
CA LYS A 152 1.86 -2.59 -16.96
C LYS A 152 1.50 -2.63 -15.49
N ARG A 153 0.53 -3.50 -15.12
CA ARG A 153 0.10 -3.61 -13.72
C ARG A 153 -0.20 -5.04 -13.31
N PHE A 154 -0.11 -5.28 -12.00
CA PHE A 154 -0.61 -6.45 -11.31
C PHE A 154 -1.73 -6.01 -10.36
N ILE A 155 -2.82 -6.76 -10.32
CA ILE A 155 -4.00 -6.46 -9.51
C ILE A 155 -4.34 -7.69 -8.66
N PHE A 156 -4.50 -7.47 -7.36
CA PHE A 156 -4.92 -8.46 -6.38
C PHE A 156 -6.34 -8.11 -5.93
N PHE A 157 -7.32 -8.94 -6.26
CA PHE A 157 -8.72 -8.71 -5.92
C PHE A 157 -9.09 -9.43 -4.62
N PHE A 158 -9.68 -8.69 -3.69
CA PHE A 158 -10.25 -9.21 -2.46
C PHE A 158 -11.72 -9.59 -2.62
N LYS A 159 -12.25 -10.41 -1.69
CA LYS A 159 -13.64 -10.91 -1.74
C LYS A 159 -14.69 -9.79 -1.62
N ASN A 160 -14.36 -8.70 -0.92
CA ASN A 160 -15.21 -7.53 -0.70
C ASN A 160 -15.22 -6.54 -1.89
N LYS A 161 -14.52 -6.86 -2.98
CA LYS A 161 -14.27 -6.05 -4.19
C LYS A 161 -13.21 -4.98 -4.05
N ASP A 162 -12.56 -4.88 -2.92
CA ASP A 162 -11.36 -4.06 -2.79
C ASP A 162 -10.23 -4.69 -3.61
N TYR A 163 -9.22 -3.91 -3.91
CA TYR A 163 -8.07 -4.40 -4.64
C TYR A 163 -6.80 -3.65 -4.25
N VAL A 164 -5.68 -4.34 -4.40
CA VAL A 164 -4.35 -3.73 -4.40
C VAL A 164 -3.81 -3.82 -5.82
N GLU A 165 -3.24 -2.73 -6.32
CA GLU A 165 -2.54 -2.77 -7.61
C GLU A 165 -1.12 -2.22 -7.49
N ILE A 166 -0.24 -2.78 -8.32
CA ILE A 166 1.10 -2.28 -8.54
C ILE A 166 1.18 -1.94 -10.02
N VAL A 167 1.53 -0.70 -10.35
CA VAL A 167 1.54 -0.24 -11.74
C VAL A 167 2.85 0.47 -12.06
N CYS A 168 3.38 0.19 -13.25
CA CYS A 168 4.45 0.95 -13.87
C CYS A 168 3.92 1.66 -15.12
N TYR A 169 4.09 2.96 -15.16
CA TYR A 169 3.79 3.77 -16.33
C TYR A 169 5.08 4.10 -17.08
N ASP A 170 5.10 3.82 -18.38
CA ASP A 170 6.14 4.24 -19.32
C ASP A 170 5.61 5.44 -20.10
N MET A 171 5.90 6.63 -19.56
CA MET A 171 5.37 7.88 -20.09
C MET A 171 6.18 8.33 -21.29
N SER A 172 5.51 8.85 -22.33
CA SER A 172 6.18 9.49 -23.44
C SER A 172 6.59 10.92 -23.05
N ASN A 173 7.73 11.40 -23.57
CA ASN A 173 8.19 12.77 -23.34
C ASN A 173 7.11 13.80 -23.67
N GLU A 174 6.33 13.58 -24.75
CA GLU A 174 5.24 14.47 -25.15
C GLU A 174 4.11 14.53 -24.11
N PHE A 175 3.87 13.46 -23.36
CA PHE A 175 2.85 13.43 -22.31
C PHE A 175 3.37 14.04 -21.00
N GLU A 176 4.63 13.82 -20.65
CA GLU A 176 5.28 14.44 -19.49
C GLU A 176 5.36 15.97 -19.57
N GLU A 177 5.57 16.52 -20.78
CA GLU A 177 5.63 17.97 -21.00
C GLU A 177 4.27 18.67 -20.90
N MET A 178 3.16 17.91 -20.91
CA MET A 178 1.79 18.45 -20.82
C MET A 178 1.22 18.48 -19.39
N GLY A 179 1.85 17.84 -18.42
CA GLY A 179 1.45 17.77 -17.01
C GLY A 179 2.26 18.68 -16.16
#